data_6a32852d9328bde31c40b928174e80b9
#
_entry.id   6a32852d9328bde31c40b928174e80b9
#
_cell.length_a   1.000
_cell.length_b   1.000
_cell.length_c   1.000
_cell.angle_alpha   90.00
_cell.angle_beta   90.00
_cell.angle_gamma   90.00
#
_symmetry.space_group_name_H-M   'P 1'
#
loop_
_entity.id
_entity.type
_entity.pdbx_description
1 polymer ?
#
loop_
_entity_poly.entity_id
_entity_poly.type
_entity_poly.pdbx_seq_one_letter_code
_entity_poly.pdbx_strand_id
1 'polypeptide(L)'
;MDWGPGYREQPPPAGLLPSVACLWARVVGPPADAVAEVLPDACVDLIWEQGRGLFVAGPDTGPVPSATPAGTVLAAVRFAPGAAGPALGLPMSELLNQRVDAADLGTGPATELARALPGSLAPAQALRVLARMTGAITAEGPADPLAAHAARMLRRPGAQAEDVAERLDVSERQLRRRCQAAVGYGPATLRRVLRFRRFVAWADAGAPGGDLATVAAELGYADQAHLTRECARLAGLTPAALLAARRPRVGPGAERGRARSAGVE
;
A
#
# COMPACT_ATOMS: atom_id res chain seq x y z
N MET A 1 2.60 21.35 12.72
CA MET A 1 3.06 20.75 11.46
C MET A 1 2.14 21.25 10.36
N ASP A 2 2.70 22.00 9.43
CA ASP A 2 1.93 22.48 8.27
C ASP A 2 1.74 21.31 7.30
N TRP A 3 0.49 20.96 7.03
CA TRP A 3 0.08 19.90 6.12
C TRP A 3 -0.25 20.52 4.76
N GLY A 4 0.74 21.10 4.10
CA GLY A 4 0.60 21.51 2.71
C GLY A 4 0.25 20.34 1.77
N PRO A 5 -0.11 20.62 0.50
CA PRO A 5 -0.43 19.59 -0.48
C PRO A 5 0.65 18.51 -0.57
N GLY A 6 0.23 17.26 -0.74
CA GLY A 6 1.12 16.11 -0.89
C GLY A 6 0.74 14.91 -0.04
N TYR A 7 1.43 13.81 -0.28
CA TYR A 7 1.31 12.53 0.42
C TYR A 7 2.46 12.37 1.42
N ARG A 8 2.16 11.91 2.62
CA ARG A 8 3.15 11.66 3.67
C ARG A 8 2.83 10.39 4.43
N GLU A 9 3.84 9.57 4.66
CA GLU A 9 3.77 8.39 5.52
C GLU A 9 4.54 8.63 6.82
N GLN A 10 4.09 7.96 7.88
CA GLN A 10 4.80 7.88 9.15
C GLN A 10 4.73 6.45 9.70
N PRO A 11 5.76 6.00 10.41
CA PRO A 11 5.75 4.68 11.03
C PRO A 11 4.61 4.58 12.05
N PRO A 12 4.02 3.38 12.24
CA PRO A 12 2.99 3.19 13.24
C PRO A 12 3.60 3.26 14.64
N PRO A 13 2.83 3.68 15.66
CA PRO A 13 3.20 3.47 17.05
C PRO A 13 3.54 2.01 17.34
N ALA A 14 4.46 1.75 18.27
CA ALA A 14 4.95 0.41 18.57
C ALA A 14 3.82 -0.59 18.89
N GLY A 15 2.75 -0.14 19.56
CA GLY A 15 1.59 -0.97 19.90
C GLY A 15 0.74 -1.41 18.71
N LEU A 16 0.96 -0.85 17.51
CA LEU A 16 0.27 -1.26 16.28
C LEU A 16 1.09 -2.25 15.44
N LEU A 17 2.35 -2.48 15.79
CA LEU A 17 3.18 -3.48 15.12
C LEU A 17 2.82 -4.90 15.60
N PRO A 18 2.87 -5.90 14.72
CA PRO A 18 3.19 -5.84 13.28
C PRO A 18 1.96 -5.66 12.36
N SER A 19 0.80 -5.35 12.92
CA SER A 19 -0.48 -5.32 12.17
C SER A 19 -0.61 -4.14 11.22
N VAL A 20 0.01 -3.00 11.55
CA VAL A 20 -0.02 -1.77 10.74
C VAL A 20 1.32 -1.57 10.06
N ALA A 21 1.30 -1.38 8.74
CA ALA A 21 2.49 -1.10 7.94
C ALA A 21 2.92 0.38 8.07
N CYS A 22 1.97 1.30 7.94
CA CYS A 22 2.19 2.73 8.14
C CYS A 22 0.87 3.45 8.44
N LEU A 23 0.99 4.67 8.92
CA LEU A 23 -0.07 5.67 8.89
C LEU A 23 0.27 6.65 7.77
N TRP A 24 -0.74 7.08 7.00
CA TRP A 24 -0.48 8.06 5.95
C TRP A 24 -1.58 9.12 5.90
N ALA A 25 -1.21 10.32 5.43
CA ALA A 25 -2.17 11.35 5.10
C ALA A 25 -1.81 12.00 3.77
N ARG A 26 -2.84 12.49 3.09
CA ARG A 26 -2.73 13.24 1.85
C ARG A 26 -3.62 14.47 1.92
N VAL A 27 -3.07 15.61 1.53
CA VAL A 27 -3.85 16.79 1.16
C VAL A 27 -3.76 16.88 -0.37
N VAL A 28 -4.89 16.76 -1.04
CA VAL A 28 -4.93 16.74 -2.50
C VAL A 28 -4.60 18.13 -3.03
N GLY A 29 -3.57 18.22 -3.86
CA GLY A 29 -3.10 19.46 -4.46
C GLY A 29 -3.99 19.99 -5.59
N PRO A 30 -3.43 20.87 -6.45
CA PRO A 30 -4.10 21.37 -7.64
C PRO A 30 -4.58 20.25 -8.58
N PRO A 31 -5.45 20.54 -9.57
CA PRO A 31 -6.08 19.54 -10.45
C PRO A 31 -5.12 18.53 -11.10
N ALA A 32 -3.86 18.90 -11.32
CA ALA A 32 -2.83 17.98 -11.83
C ALA A 32 -2.51 16.81 -10.89
N ASP A 33 -2.77 16.95 -9.59
CA ASP A 33 -2.52 15.93 -8.56
C ASP A 33 -3.81 15.22 -8.11
N ALA A 34 -4.96 15.63 -8.65
CA ALA A 34 -6.27 15.10 -8.26
C ALA A 34 -6.49 13.65 -8.73
N VAL A 35 -5.85 13.24 -9.83
CA VAL A 35 -5.90 11.87 -10.34
C VAL A 35 -4.56 11.20 -10.06
N ALA A 36 -4.58 10.16 -9.24
CA ALA A 36 -3.43 9.31 -8.97
C ALA A 36 -3.80 7.86 -9.25
N GLU A 37 -2.88 7.07 -9.74
CA GLU A 37 -3.05 5.63 -9.82
C GLU A 37 -2.52 4.97 -8.54
N VAL A 38 -3.40 4.25 -7.86
CA VAL A 38 -3.05 3.40 -6.72
C VAL A 38 -2.59 2.06 -7.27
N LEU A 39 -1.35 1.71 -7.00
CA LEU A 39 -0.76 0.44 -7.44
C LEU A 39 -0.95 -0.64 -6.38
N PRO A 40 -1.14 -1.91 -6.80
CA PRO A 40 -1.27 -3.03 -5.88
C PRO A 40 -0.04 -3.16 -4.96
N ASP A 41 -0.29 -3.30 -3.66
CA ASP A 41 0.76 -3.42 -2.64
C ASP A 41 0.51 -4.53 -1.61
N ALA A 42 -0.56 -5.30 -1.79
CA ALA A 42 -1.03 -6.35 -0.89
C ALA A 42 -1.54 -5.84 0.48
N CYS A 43 -1.69 -4.56 0.64
CA CYS A 43 -2.22 -3.93 1.85
C CYS A 43 -3.73 -3.68 1.72
N VAL A 44 -4.33 -3.38 2.85
CA VAL A 44 -5.69 -2.87 2.99
C VAL A 44 -5.60 -1.55 3.74
N ASP A 45 -6.23 -0.52 3.23
CA ASP A 45 -6.26 0.79 3.87
C ASP A 45 -7.64 1.08 4.47
N LEU A 46 -7.68 1.49 5.72
CA LEU A 46 -8.85 2.10 6.35
C LEU A 46 -8.66 3.61 6.26
N ILE A 47 -9.44 4.25 5.39
CA ILE A 47 -9.23 5.64 4.95
C ILE A 47 -10.37 6.51 5.45
N TRP A 48 -10.05 7.57 6.15
CA TRP A 48 -10.95 8.68 6.40
C TRP A 48 -10.72 9.76 5.35
N GLU A 49 -11.80 10.16 4.70
CA GLU A 49 -11.83 11.24 3.71
C GLU A 49 -12.75 12.34 4.20
N GLN A 50 -12.24 13.56 4.19
CA GLN A 50 -13.00 14.73 4.59
C GLN A 50 -14.25 14.89 3.74
N GLY A 51 -15.40 14.96 4.39
CA GLY A 51 -16.71 15.11 3.74
C GLY A 51 -17.37 13.79 3.32
N ARG A 52 -16.60 12.72 3.08
CA ARG A 52 -17.12 11.37 2.81
C ARG A 52 -17.27 10.52 4.06
N GLY A 53 -16.28 10.57 4.96
CA GLY A 53 -16.20 9.70 6.12
C GLY A 53 -15.20 8.58 5.97
N LEU A 54 -15.44 7.44 6.62
CA LEU A 54 -14.54 6.29 6.66
C LEU A 54 -14.91 5.26 5.60
N PHE A 55 -13.93 4.83 4.81
CA PHE A 55 -14.09 3.75 3.83
C PHE A 55 -12.86 2.82 3.83
N VAL A 56 -13.03 1.63 3.29
CA VAL A 56 -11.97 0.65 3.13
C VAL A 56 -11.56 0.58 1.67
N ALA A 57 -10.27 0.66 1.42
CA ALA A 57 -9.66 0.28 0.17
C ALA A 57 -9.12 -1.14 0.32
N GLY A 58 -9.74 -2.09 -0.37
CA GLY A 58 -9.36 -3.50 -0.33
C GLY A 58 -8.07 -3.80 -1.08
N PRO A 59 -7.61 -5.04 -1.04
CA PRO A 59 -6.42 -5.45 -1.76
C PRO A 59 -6.69 -5.44 -3.27
N ASP A 60 -5.75 -4.86 -4.03
CA ASP A 60 -5.89 -4.70 -5.48
C ASP A 60 -5.08 -5.73 -6.25
N THR A 61 -5.53 -6.07 -7.46
CA THR A 61 -4.83 -6.95 -8.42
C THR A 61 -4.41 -6.24 -9.71
N GLY A 62 -4.72 -4.95 -9.82
CA GLY A 62 -4.38 -4.05 -10.92
C GLY A 62 -4.35 -2.60 -10.45
N PRO A 63 -4.02 -1.65 -11.34
CA PRO A 63 -4.02 -0.23 -10.99
C PRO A 63 -5.46 0.27 -10.79
N VAL A 64 -5.65 1.13 -9.81
CA VAL A 64 -6.95 1.74 -9.51
C VAL A 64 -6.83 3.25 -9.60
N PRO A 65 -7.57 3.92 -10.50
CA PRO A 65 -7.60 5.37 -10.55
C PRO A 65 -8.22 5.94 -9.27
N SER A 66 -7.56 6.91 -8.68
CA SER A 66 -8.07 7.67 -7.53
C SER A 66 -8.29 9.11 -7.97
N ALA A 67 -9.55 9.48 -8.17
CA ALA A 67 -9.96 10.85 -8.46
C ALA A 67 -10.54 11.47 -7.19
N THR A 68 -9.79 12.37 -6.58
CA THR A 68 -10.20 13.07 -5.35
C THR A 68 -10.10 14.58 -5.59
N PRO A 69 -11.14 15.36 -5.24
CA PRO A 69 -11.12 16.81 -5.44
C PRO A 69 -9.93 17.49 -4.76
N ALA A 70 -9.39 18.55 -5.42
CA ALA A 70 -8.34 19.36 -4.83
C ALA A 70 -8.79 19.96 -3.48
N GLY A 71 -7.88 20.03 -2.52
CA GLY A 71 -8.16 20.49 -1.16
C GLY A 71 -8.69 19.41 -0.21
N THR A 72 -9.11 18.25 -0.73
CA THR A 72 -9.59 17.15 0.13
C THR A 72 -8.46 16.61 1.00
N VAL A 73 -8.77 16.37 2.27
CA VAL A 73 -7.89 15.72 3.23
C VAL A 73 -8.24 14.24 3.36
N LEU A 74 -7.23 13.39 3.22
CA LEU A 74 -7.32 11.97 3.52
C LEU A 74 -6.34 11.63 4.64
N ALA A 75 -6.75 10.70 5.50
CA ALA A 75 -5.88 10.12 6.53
C ALA A 75 -6.19 8.62 6.63
N ALA A 76 -5.19 7.79 6.80
CA ALA A 76 -5.42 6.34 6.79
C ALA A 76 -4.47 5.56 7.69
N VAL A 77 -4.96 4.38 8.05
CA VAL A 77 -4.17 3.27 8.56
C VAL A 77 -4.00 2.26 7.44
N ARG A 78 -2.76 1.94 7.09
CA ARG A 78 -2.43 0.86 6.16
C ARG A 78 -2.10 -0.39 6.94
N PHE A 79 -2.92 -1.42 6.80
CA PHE A 79 -2.67 -2.72 7.40
C PHE A 79 -1.61 -3.49 6.63
N ALA A 80 -0.74 -4.16 7.36
CA ALA A 80 0.19 -5.11 6.75
C ALA A 80 -0.59 -6.28 6.09
N PRO A 81 -0.02 -6.91 5.05
CA PRO A 81 -0.68 -8.03 4.38
C PRO A 81 -1.11 -9.13 5.37
N GLY A 82 -2.39 -9.44 5.39
CA GLY A 82 -2.99 -10.43 6.29
C GLY A 82 -3.41 -9.93 7.66
N ALA A 83 -3.35 -8.62 7.93
CA ALA A 83 -3.63 -8.07 9.26
C ALA A 83 -4.97 -7.32 9.40
N ALA A 84 -5.67 -7.02 8.32
CA ALA A 84 -6.87 -6.19 8.35
C ALA A 84 -8.13 -6.92 8.87
N GLY A 85 -8.17 -8.27 8.81
CA GLY A 85 -9.37 -9.06 9.14
C GLY A 85 -10.03 -8.71 10.47
N PRO A 86 -9.30 -8.65 11.61
CA PRO A 86 -9.88 -8.30 12.90
C PRO A 86 -10.52 -6.92 12.93
N ALA A 87 -9.93 -5.94 12.24
CA ALA A 87 -10.46 -4.58 12.20
C ALA A 87 -11.74 -4.47 11.36
N LEU A 88 -11.88 -5.29 10.32
CA LEU A 88 -12.97 -5.20 9.35
C LEU A 88 -14.08 -6.21 9.61
N GLY A 89 -13.81 -7.30 10.35
CA GLY A 89 -14.78 -8.31 10.71
C GLY A 89 -15.20 -9.26 9.57
N LEU A 90 -14.47 -9.25 8.43
CA LEU A 90 -14.81 -10.06 7.26
C LEU A 90 -13.56 -10.53 6.51
N PRO A 91 -13.68 -11.59 5.67
CA PRO A 91 -12.57 -12.04 4.83
C PRO A 91 -12.19 -11.00 3.78
N MET A 92 -10.89 -10.80 3.57
CA MET A 92 -10.38 -9.82 2.59
C MET A 92 -10.71 -10.18 1.14
N SER A 93 -11.10 -11.44 0.86
CA SER A 93 -11.60 -11.84 -0.46
C SER A 93 -12.90 -11.14 -0.85
N GLU A 94 -13.70 -10.69 0.11
CA GLU A 94 -14.92 -9.92 -0.13
C GLU A 94 -14.66 -8.47 -0.51
N LEU A 95 -13.47 -7.98 -0.17
CA LEU A 95 -13.01 -6.62 -0.47
C LEU A 95 -12.06 -6.54 -1.66
N LEU A 96 -11.82 -7.66 -2.36
CA LEU A 96 -10.89 -7.71 -3.48
C LEU A 96 -11.27 -6.73 -4.59
N ASN A 97 -10.38 -5.79 -4.91
CA ASN A 97 -10.60 -4.71 -5.88
C ASN A 97 -11.80 -3.80 -5.55
N GLN A 98 -12.17 -3.69 -4.27
CA GLN A 98 -13.32 -2.91 -3.82
C GLN A 98 -12.89 -1.66 -3.04
N ARG A 99 -13.81 -0.67 -3.07
CA ARG A 99 -13.80 0.52 -2.23
C ARG A 99 -15.17 0.61 -1.58
N VAL A 100 -15.25 0.26 -0.29
CA VAL A 100 -16.52 0.09 0.43
C VAL A 100 -16.57 1.07 1.59
N ASP A 101 -17.67 1.80 1.75
CA ASP A 101 -17.84 2.66 2.91
C ASP A 101 -17.92 1.79 4.17
N ALA A 102 -17.19 2.18 5.20
CA ALA A 102 -17.06 1.34 6.40
C ALA A 102 -18.39 1.16 7.14
N ALA A 103 -19.35 2.05 6.93
CA ALA A 103 -20.71 1.91 7.43
C ALA A 103 -21.49 0.74 6.78
N ASP A 104 -21.10 0.35 5.57
CA ASP A 104 -21.77 -0.70 4.77
C ASP A 104 -21.15 -2.09 4.97
N LEU A 105 -20.09 -2.21 5.78
CA LEU A 105 -19.47 -3.50 6.10
C LEU A 105 -20.34 -4.39 7.03
N GLY A 106 -21.51 -3.91 7.43
CA GLY A 106 -22.45 -4.63 8.30
C GLY A 106 -22.18 -4.36 9.77
N THR A 107 -21.56 -5.30 10.48
CA THR A 107 -21.22 -5.18 11.90
C THR A 107 -19.72 -5.38 12.09
N GLY A 108 -19.13 -4.59 12.97
CA GLY A 108 -17.71 -4.74 13.31
C GLY A 108 -17.06 -3.41 13.70
N PRO A 109 -15.82 -3.49 14.18
CA PRO A 109 -15.14 -2.30 14.72
C PRO A 109 -15.00 -1.14 13.73
N ALA A 110 -14.73 -1.41 12.45
CA ALA A 110 -14.63 -0.36 11.44
C ALA A 110 -15.97 0.35 11.20
N THR A 111 -17.08 -0.38 11.25
CA THR A 111 -18.43 0.19 11.12
C THR A 111 -18.77 1.10 12.32
N GLU A 112 -18.45 0.67 13.54
CA GLU A 112 -18.63 1.47 14.75
C GLU A 112 -17.77 2.73 14.71
N LEU A 113 -16.52 2.60 14.26
CA LEU A 113 -15.62 3.73 14.07
C LEU A 113 -16.16 4.73 13.03
N ALA A 114 -16.73 4.24 11.92
CA ALA A 114 -17.33 5.09 10.90
C ALA A 114 -18.46 5.98 11.46
N ARG A 115 -19.27 5.42 12.35
CA ARG A 115 -20.35 6.17 13.02
C ARG A 115 -19.86 7.19 14.05
N ALA A 116 -18.68 6.95 14.65
CA ALA A 116 -18.12 7.78 15.70
C ALA A 116 -17.23 8.93 15.19
N LEU A 117 -16.71 8.82 13.95
CA LEU A 117 -15.77 9.79 13.40
C LEU A 117 -16.45 11.07 12.91
N PRO A 118 -15.96 12.26 13.29
CA PRO A 118 -16.44 13.53 12.74
C PRO A 118 -16.14 13.64 11.23
N GLY A 119 -17.04 14.29 10.49
CA GLY A 119 -16.88 14.53 9.05
C GLY A 119 -15.77 15.51 8.67
N SER A 120 -15.22 16.28 9.64
CA SER A 120 -14.13 17.22 9.42
C SER A 120 -13.12 17.16 10.57
N LEU A 121 -11.86 16.88 10.21
CA LEU A 121 -10.71 16.81 11.11
C LEU A 121 -9.48 17.38 10.42
N ALA A 122 -8.55 17.96 11.18
CA ALA A 122 -7.22 18.25 10.65
C ALA A 122 -6.44 16.93 10.40
N PRO A 123 -5.54 16.84 9.39
CA PRO A 123 -4.84 15.59 9.03
C PRO A 123 -4.19 14.89 10.23
N ALA A 124 -3.45 15.62 11.06
CA ALA A 124 -2.79 15.06 12.23
C ALA A 124 -3.78 14.56 13.30
N GLN A 125 -4.96 15.17 13.40
CA GLN A 125 -6.00 14.75 14.32
C GLN A 125 -6.67 13.46 13.82
N ALA A 126 -6.99 13.39 12.53
CA ALA A 126 -7.54 12.20 11.90
C ALA A 126 -6.60 10.99 12.09
N LEU A 127 -5.29 11.15 11.81
CA LEU A 127 -4.30 10.09 12.02
C LEU A 127 -4.23 9.62 13.48
N ARG A 128 -4.25 10.54 14.45
CA ARG A 128 -4.23 10.16 15.88
C ARG A 128 -5.48 9.38 16.30
N VAL A 129 -6.64 9.80 15.81
CA VAL A 129 -7.91 9.11 16.11
C VAL A 129 -7.91 7.73 15.50
N LEU A 130 -7.56 7.61 14.20
CA LEU A 130 -7.47 6.33 13.50
C LEU A 130 -6.46 5.39 14.18
N ALA A 131 -5.26 5.86 14.51
CA ALA A 131 -4.24 5.04 15.17
C ALA A 131 -4.70 4.51 16.52
N ARG A 132 -5.33 5.37 17.36
CA ARG A 132 -5.84 4.97 18.67
C ARG A 132 -6.95 3.92 18.56
N MET A 133 -7.91 4.16 17.67
CA MET A 133 -9.05 3.24 17.48
C MET A 133 -8.60 1.91 16.87
N THR A 134 -7.68 1.94 15.90
CA THR A 134 -7.09 0.72 15.34
C THR A 134 -6.34 -0.07 16.43
N GLY A 135 -5.63 0.61 17.33
CA GLY A 135 -4.95 -0.04 18.45
C GLY A 135 -5.91 -0.81 19.37
N ALA A 136 -7.05 -0.21 19.71
CA ALA A 136 -8.09 -0.87 20.50
C ALA A 136 -8.63 -2.11 19.78
N ILE A 137 -8.94 -1.99 18.47
CA ILE A 137 -9.48 -3.07 17.65
C ILE A 137 -8.49 -4.23 17.48
N THR A 138 -7.22 -3.92 17.19
CA THR A 138 -6.20 -4.97 16.95
C THR A 138 -5.74 -5.65 18.25
N ALA A 139 -5.98 -5.05 19.39
CA ALA A 139 -5.75 -5.67 20.69
C ALA A 139 -6.76 -6.77 21.04
N GLU A 140 -7.96 -6.72 20.47
CA GLU A 140 -9.06 -7.65 20.75
C GLU A 140 -9.01 -8.96 19.93
N GLY A 141 -8.26 -8.97 18.83
CA GLY A 141 -8.20 -10.15 17.98
C GLY A 141 -6.86 -10.31 17.26
N PRO A 142 -6.28 -11.52 17.27
CA PRO A 142 -5.06 -11.79 16.53
C PRO A 142 -5.35 -11.79 15.02
N ALA A 143 -4.47 -11.14 14.26
CA ALA A 143 -4.35 -11.40 12.83
C ALA A 143 -4.08 -12.90 12.60
N ASP A 144 -4.40 -13.48 11.45
CA ASP A 144 -4.01 -14.85 11.14
C ASP A 144 -2.46 -14.94 11.10
N PRO A 145 -1.82 -15.54 12.16
CA PRO A 145 -0.36 -15.54 12.26
C PRO A 145 0.30 -16.32 11.13
N LEU A 146 -0.38 -17.36 10.63
CA LEU A 146 0.12 -18.17 9.53
C LEU A 146 0.09 -17.39 8.22
N ALA A 147 -1.01 -16.72 7.90
CA ALA A 147 -1.11 -15.89 6.70
C ALA A 147 -0.12 -14.72 6.73
N ALA A 148 0.03 -14.05 7.89
CA ALA A 148 1.02 -13.00 8.09
C ALA A 148 2.45 -13.53 7.93
N HIS A 149 2.75 -14.73 8.45
CA HIS A 149 4.06 -15.36 8.27
C HIS A 149 4.31 -15.74 6.81
N ALA A 150 3.33 -16.35 6.15
CA ALA A 150 3.40 -16.65 4.72
C ALA A 150 3.67 -15.39 3.87
N ALA A 151 3.00 -14.28 4.16
CA ALA A 151 3.23 -13.02 3.46
C ALA A 151 4.67 -12.51 3.63
N ARG A 152 5.23 -12.62 4.85
CA ARG A 152 6.65 -12.27 5.09
C ARG A 152 7.62 -13.18 4.32
N MET A 153 7.36 -14.50 4.27
CA MET A 153 8.19 -15.44 3.53
C MET A 153 8.12 -15.19 2.02
N LEU A 154 6.92 -15.00 1.47
CA LEU A 154 6.70 -14.72 0.05
C LEU A 154 7.26 -13.37 -0.42
N ARG A 155 7.60 -12.47 0.51
CA ARG A 155 8.30 -11.22 0.20
C ARG A 155 9.75 -11.43 -0.24
N ARG A 156 10.36 -12.57 0.10
CA ARG A 156 11.76 -12.86 -0.25
C ARG A 156 11.88 -13.12 -1.76
N PRO A 157 12.95 -12.66 -2.44
CA PRO A 157 13.24 -13.04 -3.81
C PRO A 157 13.31 -14.57 -3.94
N GLY A 158 12.77 -15.10 -5.04
CA GLY A 158 12.80 -16.55 -5.31
C GLY A 158 11.83 -17.41 -4.50
N ALA A 159 11.16 -16.89 -3.46
CA ALA A 159 10.23 -17.69 -2.66
C ALA A 159 9.13 -18.32 -3.50
N GLN A 160 8.85 -19.60 -3.30
CA GLN A 160 7.76 -20.36 -3.93
C GLN A 160 6.67 -20.65 -2.92
N ALA A 161 5.42 -20.81 -3.38
CA ALA A 161 4.29 -21.06 -2.49
C ALA A 161 4.36 -22.44 -1.86
N GLU A 162 4.88 -23.40 -2.61
CA GLU A 162 5.11 -24.79 -2.19
C GLU A 162 6.10 -24.85 -1.02
N ASP A 163 7.26 -24.19 -1.15
CA ASP A 163 8.27 -24.10 -0.09
C ASP A 163 7.73 -23.44 1.18
N VAL A 164 6.86 -22.42 1.01
CA VAL A 164 6.24 -21.74 2.13
C VAL A 164 5.22 -22.65 2.82
N ALA A 165 4.43 -23.41 2.08
CA ALA A 165 3.48 -24.36 2.65
C ALA A 165 4.20 -25.46 3.46
N GLU A 166 5.26 -26.02 2.91
CA GLU A 166 6.11 -27.03 3.57
C GLU A 166 6.70 -26.49 4.88
N ARG A 167 7.32 -25.30 4.84
CA ARG A 167 7.93 -24.67 6.03
C ARG A 167 6.94 -24.29 7.12
N LEU A 168 5.69 -24.08 6.78
CA LEU A 168 4.62 -23.76 7.71
C LEU A 168 3.83 -24.99 8.14
N ASP A 169 4.24 -26.18 7.70
CA ASP A 169 3.60 -27.47 7.99
C ASP A 169 2.09 -27.43 7.66
N VAL A 170 1.76 -26.93 6.48
CA VAL A 170 0.38 -26.89 5.96
C VAL A 170 0.33 -27.33 4.51
N SER A 171 -0.80 -27.91 4.09
CA SER A 171 -1.01 -28.18 2.68
C SER A 171 -1.14 -26.87 1.88
N GLU A 172 -0.78 -26.89 0.58
CA GLU A 172 -0.97 -25.75 -0.32
C GLU A 172 -2.43 -25.29 -0.35
N ARG A 173 -3.39 -26.20 -0.25
CA ARG A 173 -4.82 -25.88 -0.16
C ARG A 173 -5.14 -25.07 1.10
N GLN A 174 -4.56 -25.44 2.24
CA GLN A 174 -4.74 -24.69 3.50
C GLN A 174 -4.08 -23.32 3.42
N LEU A 175 -2.84 -23.24 2.92
CA LEU A 175 -2.14 -21.98 2.69
C LEU A 175 -2.95 -21.05 1.78
N ARG A 176 -3.45 -21.59 0.65
CA ARG A 176 -4.28 -20.83 -0.30
C ARG A 176 -5.54 -20.28 0.36
N ARG A 177 -6.29 -21.11 1.09
CA ARG A 177 -7.52 -20.69 1.79
C ARG A 177 -7.23 -19.58 2.79
N ARG A 178 -6.17 -19.72 3.62
CA ARG A 178 -5.79 -18.71 4.61
C ARG A 178 -5.35 -17.40 3.97
N CYS A 179 -4.52 -17.46 2.93
CA CYS A 179 -4.13 -16.26 2.17
C CYS A 179 -5.35 -15.57 1.54
N GLN A 180 -6.30 -16.33 0.97
CA GLN A 180 -7.52 -15.75 0.40
C GLN A 180 -8.35 -15.03 1.46
N ALA A 181 -8.53 -15.65 2.64
CA ALA A 181 -9.28 -15.03 3.72
C ALA A 181 -8.58 -13.80 4.30
N ALA A 182 -7.25 -13.86 4.55
CA ALA A 182 -6.53 -12.82 5.25
C ALA A 182 -5.98 -11.71 4.35
N VAL A 183 -5.68 -12.00 3.08
CA VAL A 183 -5.03 -11.06 2.14
C VAL A 183 -5.92 -10.73 0.93
N GLY A 184 -6.99 -11.52 0.70
CA GLY A 184 -7.90 -11.35 -0.43
C GLY A 184 -7.57 -12.22 -1.64
N TYR A 185 -6.37 -12.76 -1.76
CA TYR A 185 -5.97 -13.63 -2.89
C TYR A 185 -4.96 -14.70 -2.47
N GLY A 186 -4.79 -15.71 -3.33
CA GLY A 186 -3.90 -16.83 -3.04
C GLY A 186 -2.40 -16.47 -3.09
N PRO A 187 -1.52 -17.39 -2.60
CA PRO A 187 -0.09 -17.17 -2.47
C PRO A 187 0.62 -16.75 -3.76
N ALA A 188 0.22 -17.31 -4.90
CA ALA A 188 0.82 -16.98 -6.20
C ALA A 188 0.58 -15.52 -6.60
N THR A 189 -0.64 -15.01 -6.38
CA THR A 189 -0.96 -13.59 -6.62
C THR A 189 -0.27 -12.70 -5.60
N LEU A 190 -0.27 -13.09 -4.32
CA LEU A 190 0.45 -12.36 -3.27
C LEU A 190 1.94 -12.22 -3.61
N ARG A 191 2.61 -13.31 -3.98
CA ARG A 191 4.02 -13.29 -4.42
C ARG A 191 4.24 -12.34 -5.60
N ARG A 192 3.35 -12.36 -6.60
CA ARG A 192 3.39 -11.45 -7.76
C ARG A 192 3.33 -9.99 -7.33
N VAL A 193 2.36 -9.63 -6.51
CA VAL A 193 2.19 -8.26 -6.00
C VAL A 193 3.39 -7.83 -5.15
N LEU A 194 3.87 -8.67 -4.25
CA LEU A 194 5.04 -8.38 -3.41
C LEU A 194 6.34 -8.24 -4.23
N ARG A 195 6.49 -9.00 -5.30
CA ARG A 195 7.61 -8.86 -6.23
C ARG A 195 7.52 -7.53 -7.00
N PHE A 196 6.33 -7.18 -7.50
CA PHE A 196 6.09 -5.91 -8.14
C PHE A 196 6.35 -4.72 -7.21
N ARG A 197 5.95 -4.80 -5.95
CA ARG A 197 6.27 -3.79 -4.93
C ARG A 197 7.76 -3.55 -4.76
N ARG A 198 8.60 -4.58 -4.86
CA ARG A 198 10.07 -4.41 -4.85
C ARG A 198 10.56 -3.62 -6.05
N PHE A 199 10.00 -3.89 -7.24
CA PHE A 199 10.32 -3.09 -8.43
C PHE A 199 9.90 -1.63 -8.27
N VAL A 200 8.70 -1.38 -7.75
CA VAL A 200 8.21 -0.02 -7.46
C VAL A 200 9.13 0.68 -6.45
N ALA A 201 9.51 0.01 -5.37
CA ALA A 201 10.41 0.57 -4.36
C ALA A 201 11.81 0.89 -4.93
N TRP A 202 12.33 0.05 -5.82
CA TRP A 202 13.57 0.33 -6.54
C TRP A 202 13.43 1.55 -7.46
N ALA A 203 12.30 1.69 -8.15
CA ALA A 203 12.00 2.84 -8.99
C ALA A 203 11.91 4.15 -8.16
N ASP A 204 11.22 4.09 -7.00
CA ASP A 204 11.07 5.23 -6.08
C ASP A 204 12.40 5.66 -5.44
N ALA A 205 13.34 4.73 -5.27
CA ALA A 205 14.71 5.01 -4.83
C ALA A 205 15.59 5.64 -5.92
N GLY A 206 15.01 6.02 -7.07
CA GLY A 206 15.74 6.64 -8.19
C GLY A 206 16.36 5.64 -9.15
N ALA A 207 15.94 4.39 -9.12
CA ALA A 207 16.43 3.30 -9.99
C ALA A 207 17.97 3.20 -9.95
N PRO A 208 18.59 2.97 -8.78
CA PRO A 208 20.04 2.97 -8.64
C PRO A 208 20.68 1.79 -9.37
N GLY A 209 21.49 2.07 -10.39
CA GLY A 209 22.34 1.09 -11.08
C GLY A 209 21.59 0.03 -11.90
N GLY A 210 22.25 -0.51 -12.91
CA GLY A 210 21.82 -1.67 -13.67
C GLY A 210 20.83 -1.38 -14.81
N ASP A 211 20.88 -2.30 -15.80
CA ASP A 211 19.84 -2.37 -16.82
C ASP A 211 18.61 -3.13 -16.31
N LEU A 212 17.50 -3.04 -17.05
CA LEU A 212 16.25 -3.68 -16.64
C LEU A 212 16.33 -5.22 -16.60
N ALA A 213 17.26 -5.84 -17.34
CA ALA A 213 17.44 -7.29 -17.33
C ALA A 213 18.10 -7.74 -16.02
N THR A 214 19.15 -7.05 -15.60
CA THR A 214 19.85 -7.27 -14.33
C THR A 214 18.88 -7.07 -13.14
N VAL A 215 18.17 -5.94 -13.13
CA VAL A 215 17.19 -5.64 -12.07
C VAL A 215 16.05 -6.67 -12.04
N ALA A 216 15.57 -7.11 -13.20
CA ALA A 216 14.54 -8.15 -13.25
C ALA A 216 15.03 -9.43 -12.55
N ALA A 217 16.24 -9.90 -12.84
CA ALA A 217 16.82 -11.08 -12.21
C ALA A 217 16.98 -10.91 -10.68
N GLU A 218 17.53 -9.78 -10.22
CA GLU A 218 17.71 -9.48 -8.79
C GLU A 218 16.38 -9.44 -8.02
N LEU A 219 15.31 -8.95 -8.67
CA LEU A 219 13.98 -8.89 -8.07
C LEU A 219 13.21 -10.23 -8.17
N GLY A 220 13.80 -11.26 -8.79
CA GLY A 220 13.21 -12.59 -8.89
C GLY A 220 12.20 -12.74 -10.04
N TYR A 221 12.35 -11.97 -11.12
CA TYR A 221 11.73 -12.23 -12.41
C TYR A 221 12.59 -13.20 -13.23
N ALA A 222 11.97 -13.98 -14.08
CA ALA A 222 12.72 -14.91 -14.96
C ALA A 222 13.58 -14.15 -15.99
N ASP A 223 13.05 -13.05 -16.50
CA ASP A 223 13.67 -12.17 -17.50
C ASP A 223 13.01 -10.79 -17.52
N GLN A 224 13.55 -9.87 -18.34
CA GLN A 224 12.98 -8.54 -18.55
C GLN A 224 11.58 -8.60 -19.18
N ALA A 225 11.30 -9.57 -20.04
CA ALA A 225 9.98 -9.71 -20.66
C ALA A 225 8.92 -10.10 -19.62
N HIS A 226 9.28 -10.93 -18.63
CA HIS A 226 8.43 -11.25 -17.49
C HIS A 226 8.15 -9.99 -16.64
N LEU A 227 9.16 -9.19 -16.31
CA LEU A 227 8.98 -7.91 -15.64
C LEU A 227 8.03 -6.99 -16.42
N THR A 228 8.21 -6.90 -17.74
CA THR A 228 7.36 -6.06 -18.60
C THR A 228 5.89 -6.49 -18.56
N ARG A 229 5.62 -7.79 -18.67
CA ARG A 229 4.24 -8.33 -18.57
C ARG A 229 3.62 -8.07 -17.21
N GLU A 230 4.39 -8.20 -16.13
CA GLU A 230 3.89 -7.94 -14.77
C GLU A 230 3.62 -6.45 -14.54
N CYS A 231 4.49 -5.56 -15.01
CA CYS A 231 4.25 -4.11 -14.95
C CYS A 231 2.98 -3.71 -15.74
N ALA A 232 2.83 -4.22 -16.96
CA ALA A 232 1.62 -3.96 -17.75
C ALA A 232 0.35 -4.42 -17.02
N ARG A 233 0.40 -5.57 -16.35
CA ARG A 233 -0.74 -6.13 -15.62
C ARG A 233 -1.06 -5.37 -14.32
N LEU A 234 -0.03 -4.97 -13.54
CA LEU A 234 -0.20 -4.42 -12.19
C LEU A 234 -0.18 -2.89 -12.15
N ALA A 235 0.35 -2.25 -13.19
CA ALA A 235 0.42 -0.79 -13.30
C ALA A 235 -0.20 -0.23 -14.59
N GLY A 236 -0.62 -1.07 -15.53
CA GLY A 236 -1.05 -0.60 -16.85
C GLY A 236 0.06 0.01 -17.70
N LEU A 237 1.32 -0.05 -17.25
CA LEU A 237 2.46 0.65 -17.83
C LEU A 237 3.61 -0.32 -18.12
N THR A 238 4.47 0.05 -19.08
CA THR A 238 5.76 -0.62 -19.21
C THR A 238 6.71 -0.22 -18.08
N PRO A 239 7.76 -1.01 -17.76
CA PRO A 239 8.77 -0.62 -16.78
C PRO A 239 9.36 0.76 -17.03
N ALA A 240 9.71 1.08 -18.30
CA ALA A 240 10.27 2.37 -18.68
C ALA A 240 9.27 3.53 -18.45
N ALA A 241 7.99 3.34 -18.79
CA ALA A 241 6.95 4.32 -18.54
C ALA A 241 6.71 4.54 -17.03
N LEU A 242 6.72 3.46 -16.23
CA LEU A 242 6.59 3.55 -14.79
C LEU A 242 7.77 4.31 -14.17
N LEU A 243 9.00 4.04 -14.59
CA LEU A 243 10.19 4.78 -14.15
C LEU A 243 10.10 6.27 -14.51
N ALA A 244 9.65 6.60 -15.74
CA ALA A 244 9.48 7.98 -16.16
C ALA A 244 8.43 8.72 -15.31
N ALA A 245 7.31 8.07 -14.99
CA ALA A 245 6.25 8.63 -14.17
C ALA A 245 6.67 8.87 -12.70
N ARG A 246 7.66 8.10 -12.20
CA ARG A 246 8.14 8.17 -10.81
C ARG A 246 9.41 8.99 -10.61
N ARG A 247 10.01 9.50 -11.68
CA ARG A 247 11.13 10.45 -11.54
C ARG A 247 10.67 11.68 -10.79
N PRO A 248 11.42 12.16 -9.77
CA PRO A 248 11.12 13.43 -9.13
C PRO A 248 11.03 14.50 -10.22
N ARG A 249 9.91 15.22 -10.29
CA ARG A 249 9.81 16.41 -11.16
C ARG A 249 10.78 17.43 -10.59
N VAL A 250 11.92 17.59 -11.25
CA VAL A 250 12.83 18.73 -11.00
C VAL A 250 12.06 19.97 -11.44
N GLY A 251 11.53 20.70 -10.46
CA GLY A 251 10.85 21.96 -10.75
C GLY A 251 11.84 22.93 -11.41
N PRO A 252 11.38 23.89 -12.25
CA PRO A 252 12.23 24.82 -13.02
C PRO A 252 13.06 25.81 -12.19
N GLY A 253 13.31 25.53 -10.93
CA GLY A 253 14.06 26.38 -9.98
C GLY A 253 15.45 25.89 -9.56
N ALA A 254 15.86 24.64 -9.88
CA ALA A 254 17.10 24.06 -9.37
C ALA A 254 18.37 24.37 -10.17
N GLU A 255 18.28 25.02 -11.33
CA GLU A 255 19.46 25.33 -12.17
C GLU A 255 20.18 26.66 -11.82
N ARG A 256 19.69 27.45 -10.87
CA ARG A 256 20.33 28.74 -10.54
C ARG A 256 21.40 28.69 -9.46
N GLY A 257 21.78 27.50 -8.99
CA GLY A 257 22.74 27.32 -7.88
C GLY A 257 24.16 26.87 -8.26
N ARG A 258 24.44 26.54 -9.53
CA ARG A 258 25.78 25.99 -9.93
C ARG A 258 26.66 26.91 -10.77
N ALA A 259 26.31 28.17 -10.97
CA ALA A 259 27.07 29.09 -11.80
C ALA A 259 27.62 30.29 -11.03
N ARG A 260 28.16 30.11 -9.82
CA ARG A 260 28.99 31.13 -9.14
C ARG A 260 29.92 30.49 -8.14
N SER A 261 30.95 29.81 -8.60
CA SER A 261 32.25 29.68 -7.90
C SER A 261 33.32 29.15 -8.86
N ALA A 262 33.57 29.92 -9.92
CA ALA A 262 34.82 29.80 -10.66
C ALA A 262 35.24 31.24 -11.02
N GLY A 263 36.20 31.74 -10.28
CA GLY A 263 36.86 33.03 -10.55
C GLY A 263 36.90 33.90 -9.30
N VAL A 264 38.03 33.87 -8.62
CA VAL A 264 38.95 34.96 -8.29
C VAL A 264 40.04 34.36 -7.39
N GLU A 265 41.27 34.36 -7.93
CA GLU A 265 42.62 34.43 -7.35
C GLU A 265 42.92 33.63 -6.09
#